data_e46de9a0a92e5898bd1ada3e8083391a
#
_entry.id   e46de9a0a92e5898bd1ada3e8083391a
#
_cell.length_a   1.000
_cell.length_b   1.000
_cell.length_c   1.000
_cell.angle_alpha   90.00
_cell.angle_beta   90.00
_cell.angle_gamma   90.00
#
_symmetry.space_group_name_H-M   'P 1'
#
loop_
_entity.id
_entity.type
_entity.pdbx_description
1 polymer ?
#
loop_
_entity_poly.entity_id
_entity_poly.type
_entity_poly.pdbx_seq_one_letter_code
_entity_poly.pdbx_strand_id
1 'polypeptide(L)'
;MNPLLDVKNLYVRFKTPDGVVTAVNDLNFMLNAGSTLGIVGESGSGKSQTAFALMGLLAANGTVEGSAIFEGKELVNLPKAELNKIRAEQISMIFQDPMTSLNPYMKIGEQLMEVLQLHKGYDKQTAFAESVKMLDAVKMPEAKKRMGMYPHEFSGGMRQRVMIAMALLCRPKLLIADEPTTALDVTVQAQIMTLLNELKREFNTAIIMITHDLGVVAGICDQVMVMYAGRTMEYGTAEQIFYHPTHPYSIGLMDAIPRLDGNEEHLITIPGNPPNLLHLPKGCPFSPRCQFATEQCQTAPKLTAFNEGQLRNCWLPVEKFTL
;
A
#
# COMPACT_ATOMS: atom_id res chain seq x y z
N MET A 1 4.22 -22.67 -7.94
CA MET A 1 3.86 -21.59 -8.90
C MET A 1 4.81 -20.43 -8.64
N ASN A 2 5.25 -19.71 -9.66
CA ASN A 2 6.06 -18.52 -9.45
C ASN A 2 5.16 -17.39 -8.93
N PRO A 3 5.61 -16.57 -7.97
CA PRO A 3 4.85 -15.42 -7.51
C PRO A 3 4.66 -14.40 -8.64
N LEU A 4 3.59 -13.61 -8.57
CA LEU A 4 3.36 -12.49 -9.49
C LEU A 4 4.43 -11.40 -9.31
N LEU A 5 4.75 -11.11 -8.04
CA LEU A 5 5.79 -10.16 -7.64
C LEU A 5 6.67 -10.80 -6.57
N ASP A 6 8.00 -10.76 -6.77
CA ASP A 6 9.01 -11.23 -5.82
C ASP A 6 9.99 -10.10 -5.52
N VAL A 7 9.94 -9.57 -4.30
CA VAL A 7 10.79 -8.45 -3.84
C VAL A 7 11.83 -8.98 -2.86
N LYS A 8 13.10 -8.69 -3.16
CA LYS A 8 14.25 -9.15 -2.36
C LYS A 8 15.24 -8.02 -2.09
N ASN A 9 15.58 -7.88 -0.82
CA ASN A 9 16.60 -6.94 -0.34
C ASN A 9 16.38 -5.53 -0.91
N LEU A 10 15.13 -5.06 -0.92
CA LEU A 10 14.79 -3.74 -1.44
C LEU A 10 15.24 -2.66 -0.47
N TYR A 11 16.05 -1.72 -0.97
CA TYR A 11 16.47 -0.52 -0.27
C TYR A 11 16.07 0.71 -1.05
N VAL A 12 15.57 1.72 -0.35
CA VAL A 12 15.29 3.05 -0.91
C VAL A 12 16.01 4.09 -0.06
N ARG A 13 16.88 4.88 -0.68
CA ARG A 13 17.67 5.91 -0.01
C ARG A 13 17.50 7.25 -0.70
N PHE A 14 17.44 8.31 0.08
CA PHE A 14 17.37 9.69 -0.41
C PHE A 14 18.59 10.48 0.05
N LYS A 15 19.26 11.15 -0.89
CA LYS A 15 20.31 12.12 -0.57
C LYS A 15 19.67 13.45 -0.19
N THR A 16 19.89 13.90 1.05
CA THR A 16 19.41 15.18 1.54
C THR A 16 20.59 16.06 1.94
N PRO A 17 20.42 17.38 2.14
CA PRO A 17 21.49 18.25 2.66
C PRO A 17 22.05 17.78 4.00
N ASP A 18 21.22 17.15 4.84
CA ASP A 18 21.58 16.71 6.20
C ASP A 18 22.16 15.29 6.22
N GLY A 19 22.18 14.58 5.09
CA GLY A 19 22.72 13.21 4.99
C GLY A 19 21.87 12.28 4.14
N VAL A 20 22.12 10.97 4.26
CA VAL A 20 21.38 9.93 3.54
C VAL A 20 20.28 9.35 4.43
N VAL A 21 19.04 9.50 3.99
CA VAL A 21 17.87 8.89 4.63
C VAL A 21 17.61 7.53 3.98
N THR A 22 17.57 6.46 4.77
CA THR A 22 17.14 5.14 4.31
C THR A 22 15.65 4.95 4.62
N ALA A 23 14.81 5.21 3.63
CA ALA A 23 13.35 5.14 3.78
C ALA A 23 12.80 3.72 3.70
N VAL A 24 13.48 2.82 2.97
CA VAL A 24 13.20 1.36 2.92
C VAL A 24 14.52 0.64 3.13
N ASN A 25 14.52 -0.36 4.02
CA ASN A 25 15.73 -1.00 4.50
C ASN A 25 15.55 -2.51 4.59
N ASP A 26 16.04 -3.23 3.59
CA ASP A 26 16.01 -4.69 3.49
C ASP A 26 14.58 -5.27 3.47
N LEU A 27 13.74 -4.74 2.57
CA LEU A 27 12.37 -5.22 2.45
C LEU A 27 12.32 -6.46 1.56
N ASN A 28 11.61 -7.50 2.07
CA ASN A 28 11.47 -8.77 1.39
C ASN A 28 10.02 -9.24 1.48
N PHE A 29 9.39 -9.55 0.35
CA PHE A 29 8.04 -10.14 0.31
C PHE A 29 7.73 -10.74 -1.06
N MET A 30 6.72 -11.61 -1.09
CA MET A 30 6.17 -12.18 -2.32
C MET A 30 4.67 -11.93 -2.37
N LEU A 31 4.15 -11.72 -3.59
CA LEU A 31 2.73 -11.58 -3.85
C LEU A 31 2.31 -12.52 -4.97
N ASN A 32 1.30 -13.34 -4.73
CA ASN A 32 0.73 -14.22 -5.74
C ASN A 32 -0.36 -13.50 -6.55
N ALA A 33 -0.66 -14.02 -7.75
CA ALA A 33 -1.76 -13.52 -8.56
C ALA A 33 -3.08 -13.62 -7.78
N GLY A 34 -3.91 -12.57 -7.86
CA GLY A 34 -5.20 -12.50 -7.18
C GLY A 34 -5.14 -12.37 -5.65
N SER A 35 -3.94 -12.38 -5.03
CA SER A 35 -3.77 -12.20 -3.58
C SER A 35 -3.66 -10.73 -3.19
N THR A 36 -3.88 -10.46 -1.90
CA THR A 36 -3.80 -9.11 -1.34
C THR A 36 -2.78 -9.03 -0.22
N LEU A 37 -1.84 -8.09 -0.31
CA LEU A 37 -0.87 -7.76 0.73
C LEU A 37 -1.22 -6.38 1.32
N GLY A 38 -1.51 -6.34 2.61
CA GLY A 38 -1.59 -5.10 3.37
C GLY A 38 -0.21 -4.66 3.85
N ILE A 39 0.18 -3.41 3.60
CA ILE A 39 1.38 -2.80 4.16
C ILE A 39 0.94 -1.71 5.13
N VAL A 40 1.18 -1.94 6.43
CA VAL A 40 0.69 -1.08 7.51
C VAL A 40 1.83 -0.54 8.36
N GLY A 41 1.57 0.54 9.08
CA GLY A 41 2.51 1.18 9.99
C GLY A 41 2.28 2.68 10.08
N GLU A 42 2.96 3.33 11.01
CA GLU A 42 2.85 4.79 11.22
C GLU A 42 3.31 5.59 9.99
N SER A 43 2.93 6.88 9.93
CA SER A 43 3.44 7.80 8.91
C SER A 43 4.97 7.84 8.93
N GLY A 44 5.59 7.94 7.76
CA GLY A 44 7.05 7.93 7.63
C GLY A 44 7.71 6.54 7.75
N SER A 45 6.97 5.44 7.93
CA SER A 45 7.55 4.09 8.00
C SER A 45 8.10 3.53 6.68
N GLY A 46 7.93 4.22 5.54
CA GLY A 46 8.47 3.82 4.23
C GLY A 46 7.47 3.17 3.28
N LYS A 47 6.21 3.03 3.65
CA LYS A 47 5.16 2.33 2.87
C LYS A 47 5.02 2.86 1.44
N SER A 48 4.73 4.15 1.27
CA SER A 48 4.56 4.78 -0.05
C SER A 48 5.86 4.78 -0.85
N GLN A 49 7.04 4.86 -0.18
CA GLN A 49 8.32 4.79 -0.87
C GLN A 49 8.59 3.41 -1.46
N THR A 50 8.08 2.35 -0.82
CA THR A 50 8.09 0.99 -1.40
C THR A 50 7.27 0.94 -2.70
N ALA A 51 6.06 1.48 -2.71
CA ALA A 51 5.23 1.56 -3.92
C ALA A 51 5.91 2.39 -5.02
N PHE A 52 6.45 3.56 -4.68
CA PHE A 52 7.14 4.42 -5.64
C PHE A 52 8.40 3.78 -6.21
N ALA A 53 9.12 2.98 -5.42
CA ALA A 53 10.27 2.22 -5.93
C ALA A 53 9.85 1.18 -6.98
N LEU A 54 8.79 0.40 -6.70
CA LEU A 54 8.24 -0.58 -7.65
C LEU A 54 7.74 0.08 -8.93
N MET A 55 7.14 1.26 -8.82
CA MET A 55 6.63 2.03 -9.95
C MET A 55 7.69 2.90 -10.63
N GLY A 56 8.93 2.99 -10.13
CA GLY A 56 9.96 3.90 -10.63
C GLY A 56 9.55 5.38 -10.56
N LEU A 57 8.86 5.76 -9.48
CA LEU A 57 8.33 7.11 -9.22
C LEU A 57 9.07 7.83 -8.08
N LEU A 58 10.25 7.34 -7.69
CA LEU A 58 11.06 8.02 -6.67
C LEU A 58 11.44 9.43 -7.10
N ALA A 59 11.57 10.34 -6.14
CA ALA A 59 12.11 11.66 -6.38
C ALA A 59 13.54 11.61 -6.93
N ALA A 60 13.99 12.66 -7.61
CA ALA A 60 15.27 12.67 -8.33
C ALA A 60 16.51 12.43 -7.43
N ASN A 61 16.40 12.73 -6.13
CA ASN A 61 17.45 12.47 -5.13
C ASN A 61 17.35 11.06 -4.50
N GLY A 62 16.38 10.25 -4.94
CA GLY A 62 16.16 8.88 -4.48
C GLY A 62 16.92 7.86 -5.30
N THR A 63 17.41 6.81 -4.63
CA THR A 63 18.03 5.64 -5.24
C THR A 63 17.38 4.37 -4.74
N VAL A 64 17.30 3.36 -5.61
CA VAL A 64 16.76 2.04 -5.27
C VAL A 64 17.82 0.97 -5.54
N GLU A 65 17.93 0.01 -4.62
CA GLU A 65 18.80 -1.17 -4.71
C GLU A 65 18.00 -2.41 -4.33
N GLY A 66 18.49 -3.59 -4.72
CA GLY A 66 17.81 -4.87 -4.52
C GLY A 66 17.17 -5.37 -5.81
N SER A 67 16.11 -6.15 -5.67
CA SER A 67 15.40 -6.75 -6.81
C SER A 67 13.89 -6.74 -6.57
N ALA A 68 13.11 -6.51 -7.63
CA ALA A 68 11.67 -6.64 -7.66
C ALA A 68 11.25 -7.28 -8.99
N ILE A 69 11.06 -8.58 -8.99
CA ILE A 69 10.73 -9.35 -10.18
C ILE A 69 9.21 -9.46 -10.32
N PHE A 70 8.67 -8.83 -11.34
CA PHE A 70 7.27 -8.92 -11.71
C PHE A 70 7.11 -9.79 -12.95
N GLU A 71 6.42 -10.91 -12.84
CA GLU A 71 6.25 -11.90 -13.92
C GLU A 71 7.57 -12.28 -14.63
N GLY A 72 8.63 -12.43 -13.86
CA GLY A 72 9.96 -12.78 -14.39
C GLY A 72 10.77 -11.58 -14.93
N LYS A 73 10.23 -10.35 -14.91
CA LYS A 73 10.92 -9.13 -15.35
C LYS A 73 11.33 -8.28 -14.16
N GLU A 74 12.61 -7.87 -14.11
CA GLU A 74 13.12 -6.97 -13.08
C GLU A 74 12.57 -5.56 -13.28
N LEU A 75 12.00 -4.98 -12.20
CA LEU A 75 11.47 -3.62 -12.19
C LEU A 75 12.50 -2.60 -11.69
N VAL A 76 13.39 -3.02 -10.76
CA VAL A 76 14.37 -2.11 -10.16
C VAL A 76 15.34 -1.63 -11.23
N ASN A 77 15.49 -0.32 -11.32
CA ASN A 77 16.32 0.36 -12.32
C ASN A 77 15.98 0.04 -13.79
N LEU A 78 14.74 -0.44 -14.06
CA LEU A 78 14.27 -0.63 -15.42
C LEU A 78 14.24 0.71 -16.16
N PRO A 79 14.72 0.82 -17.41
CA PRO A 79 14.64 2.04 -18.18
C PRO A 79 13.20 2.58 -18.28
N LYS A 80 13.04 3.91 -18.18
CA LYS A 80 11.71 4.56 -18.13
C LYS A 80 10.80 4.16 -19.30
N ALA A 81 11.38 3.99 -20.51
CA ALA A 81 10.63 3.57 -21.69
C ALA A 81 10.03 2.16 -21.53
N GLU A 82 10.79 1.23 -20.92
CA GLU A 82 10.32 -0.13 -20.66
C GLU A 82 9.32 -0.18 -19.51
N LEU A 83 9.54 0.62 -18.45
CA LEU A 83 8.64 0.72 -17.33
C LEU A 83 7.28 1.32 -17.73
N ASN A 84 7.26 2.28 -18.67
CA ASN A 84 6.04 2.85 -19.20
C ASN A 84 5.16 1.84 -19.96
N LYS A 85 5.76 0.76 -20.53
CA LYS A 85 5.00 -0.35 -21.15
C LYS A 85 4.31 -1.26 -20.12
N ILE A 86 4.77 -1.23 -18.87
CA ILE A 86 4.22 -2.02 -17.77
C ILE A 86 3.17 -1.22 -17.00
N ARG A 87 3.41 0.08 -16.83
CA ARG A 87 2.50 1.00 -16.12
C ARG A 87 1.15 1.07 -16.80
N ALA A 88 0.10 1.16 -16.01
CA ALA A 88 -1.31 1.12 -16.37
C ALA A 88 -1.76 -0.22 -16.99
N GLU A 89 -0.97 -0.83 -17.86
CA GLU A 89 -1.37 -2.05 -18.58
C GLU A 89 -1.22 -3.31 -17.71
N GLN A 90 -0.14 -3.40 -16.93
CA GLN A 90 0.16 -4.57 -16.09
C GLN A 90 0.21 -4.23 -14.60
N ILE A 91 0.75 -3.08 -14.25
CA ILE A 91 0.78 -2.54 -12.88
C ILE A 91 0.15 -1.16 -12.89
N SER A 92 -0.84 -0.95 -12.04
CA SER A 92 -1.47 0.36 -11.86
C SER A 92 -1.40 0.81 -10.41
N MET A 93 -1.60 2.11 -10.18
CA MET A 93 -1.54 2.70 -8.84
C MET A 93 -2.68 3.68 -8.61
N ILE A 94 -3.29 3.58 -7.43
CA ILE A 94 -4.18 4.60 -6.86
C ILE A 94 -3.34 5.41 -5.88
N PHE A 95 -3.26 6.72 -6.10
CA PHE A 95 -2.52 7.63 -5.23
C PHE A 95 -3.38 8.11 -4.06
N GLN A 96 -2.74 8.57 -3.00
CA GLN A 96 -3.35 8.97 -1.74
C GLN A 96 -4.37 10.11 -1.90
N ASP A 97 -4.12 11.09 -2.78
CA ASP A 97 -4.96 12.27 -2.92
C ASP A 97 -5.70 12.30 -4.27
N PRO A 98 -7.04 12.12 -4.26
CA PRO A 98 -7.85 12.22 -5.48
C PRO A 98 -7.93 13.64 -6.06
N MET A 99 -7.63 14.65 -5.26
CA MET A 99 -7.68 16.07 -5.73
C MET A 99 -6.52 16.42 -6.64
N THR A 100 -5.36 15.82 -6.39
CA THR A 100 -4.14 16.06 -7.18
C THR A 100 -3.97 15.06 -8.32
N SER A 101 -4.70 13.94 -8.28
CA SER A 101 -4.57 12.86 -9.28
C SER A 101 -5.42 13.07 -10.53
N LEU A 102 -6.53 13.82 -10.42
CA LEU A 102 -7.39 14.16 -11.56
C LEU A 102 -7.06 15.58 -12.07
N ASN A 103 -6.94 15.74 -13.39
CA ASN A 103 -6.74 17.05 -13.98
C ASN A 103 -8.03 17.88 -13.87
N PRO A 104 -8.06 18.99 -13.10
CA PRO A 104 -9.29 19.76 -12.88
C PRO A 104 -9.81 20.47 -14.14
N TYR A 105 -8.98 20.64 -15.16
CA TYR A 105 -9.30 21.33 -16.41
C TYR A 105 -9.75 20.40 -17.53
N MET A 106 -9.76 19.09 -17.30
CA MET A 106 -10.20 18.08 -18.26
C MET A 106 -11.46 17.39 -17.78
N LYS A 107 -12.37 17.05 -18.69
CA LYS A 107 -13.55 16.24 -18.37
C LYS A 107 -13.14 14.82 -17.96
N ILE A 108 -13.93 14.21 -17.09
CA ILE A 108 -13.66 12.85 -16.62
C ILE A 108 -13.56 11.86 -17.78
N GLY A 109 -14.47 11.95 -18.76
CA GLY A 109 -14.45 11.07 -19.92
C GLY A 109 -13.18 11.21 -20.77
N GLU A 110 -12.65 12.42 -20.92
CA GLU A 110 -11.41 12.66 -21.64
C GLU A 110 -10.23 11.98 -20.97
N GLN A 111 -10.11 12.11 -19.64
CA GLN A 111 -9.05 11.49 -18.85
C GLN A 111 -9.11 9.96 -18.89
N LEU A 112 -10.31 9.37 -18.79
CA LEU A 112 -10.50 7.92 -18.87
C LEU A 112 -10.18 7.39 -20.27
N MET A 113 -10.70 8.03 -21.31
CA MET A 113 -10.44 7.64 -22.71
C MET A 113 -8.96 7.74 -23.07
N GLU A 114 -8.25 8.76 -22.60
CA GLU A 114 -6.81 8.93 -22.83
C GLU A 114 -6.01 7.71 -22.39
N VAL A 115 -6.32 7.14 -21.23
CA VAL A 115 -5.68 5.91 -20.72
C VAL A 115 -5.85 4.75 -21.72
N LEU A 116 -7.06 4.53 -22.19
CA LEU A 116 -7.36 3.44 -23.13
C LEU A 116 -6.75 3.68 -24.53
N GLN A 117 -6.78 4.91 -25.02
CA GLN A 117 -6.17 5.26 -26.29
C GLN A 117 -4.64 5.10 -26.25
N LEU A 118 -4.02 5.54 -25.15
CA LEU A 118 -2.56 5.48 -25.00
C LEU A 118 -2.05 4.05 -24.81
N HIS A 119 -2.70 3.28 -23.93
CA HIS A 119 -2.19 1.97 -23.50
C HIS A 119 -2.81 0.79 -24.27
N LYS A 120 -4.03 0.90 -24.77
CA LYS A 120 -4.73 -0.17 -25.53
C LYS A 120 -4.86 0.13 -27.03
N GLY A 121 -4.52 1.34 -27.46
CA GLY A 121 -4.65 1.75 -28.85
C GLY A 121 -6.11 1.83 -29.33
N TYR A 122 -7.07 1.98 -28.41
CA TYR A 122 -8.49 2.02 -28.75
C TYR A 122 -8.83 3.33 -29.49
N ASP A 123 -9.75 3.23 -30.45
CA ASP A 123 -10.35 4.42 -31.03
C ASP A 123 -11.26 5.14 -30.02
N LYS A 124 -11.64 6.35 -30.34
CA LYS A 124 -12.42 7.23 -29.45
C LYS A 124 -13.77 6.62 -29.07
N GLN A 125 -14.42 5.91 -29.98
CA GLN A 125 -15.76 5.33 -29.76
C GLN A 125 -15.66 4.14 -28.81
N THR A 126 -14.70 3.24 -29.04
CA THR A 126 -14.42 2.08 -28.19
C THR A 126 -13.95 2.53 -26.80
N ALA A 127 -13.02 3.51 -26.73
CA ALA A 127 -12.54 4.06 -25.47
C ALA A 127 -13.67 4.67 -24.65
N PHE A 128 -14.60 5.41 -25.29
CA PHE A 128 -15.78 5.95 -24.61
C PHE A 128 -16.67 4.85 -24.04
N ALA A 129 -17.00 3.82 -24.84
CA ALA A 129 -17.87 2.75 -24.41
C ALA A 129 -17.28 1.94 -23.24
N GLU A 130 -15.98 1.62 -23.30
CA GLU A 130 -15.29 0.89 -22.21
C GLU A 130 -15.14 1.76 -20.96
N SER A 131 -14.90 3.07 -21.11
CA SER A 131 -14.86 4.01 -19.97
C SER A 131 -16.22 4.09 -19.25
N VAL A 132 -17.33 4.12 -19.98
CA VAL A 132 -18.69 4.09 -19.39
C VAL A 132 -18.90 2.78 -18.65
N LYS A 133 -18.56 1.62 -19.24
CA LYS A 133 -18.67 0.31 -18.56
C LYS A 133 -17.84 0.26 -17.27
N MET A 134 -16.63 0.82 -17.28
CA MET A 134 -15.80 0.86 -16.07
C MET A 134 -16.38 1.78 -15.00
N LEU A 135 -16.97 2.93 -15.39
CA LEU A 135 -17.69 3.79 -14.43
C LEU A 135 -18.91 3.08 -13.83
N ASP A 136 -19.64 2.29 -14.63
CA ASP A 136 -20.74 1.44 -14.12
C ASP A 136 -20.20 0.37 -13.15
N ALA A 137 -19.08 -0.29 -13.48
CA ALA A 137 -18.45 -1.31 -12.62
C ALA A 137 -18.03 -0.73 -11.26
N VAL A 138 -17.54 0.54 -11.21
CA VAL A 138 -17.27 1.23 -9.95
C VAL A 138 -18.53 1.83 -9.30
N LYS A 139 -19.72 1.44 -9.75
CA LYS A 139 -21.02 1.87 -9.20
C LYS A 139 -21.20 3.41 -9.25
N MET A 140 -20.74 4.04 -10.34
CA MET A 140 -20.95 5.46 -10.59
C MET A 140 -22.38 5.69 -11.09
N PRO A 141 -23.23 6.45 -10.38
CA PRO A 141 -24.58 6.72 -10.86
C PRO A 141 -24.55 7.55 -12.14
N GLU A 142 -25.41 7.23 -13.11
CA GLU A 142 -25.50 7.93 -14.40
C GLU A 142 -24.16 8.03 -15.16
N ALA A 143 -23.38 6.92 -15.20
CA ALA A 143 -22.01 6.87 -15.71
C ALA A 143 -21.82 7.61 -17.03
N LYS A 144 -22.70 7.35 -18.02
CA LYS A 144 -22.63 7.99 -19.34
C LYS A 144 -22.73 9.52 -19.28
N LYS A 145 -23.58 10.07 -18.42
CA LYS A 145 -23.74 11.53 -18.23
C LYS A 145 -22.50 12.11 -17.56
N ARG A 146 -21.92 11.38 -16.60
CA ARG A 146 -20.73 11.80 -15.85
C ARG A 146 -19.47 11.93 -16.70
N MET A 147 -19.39 11.25 -17.84
CA MET A 147 -18.29 11.41 -18.79
C MET A 147 -18.10 12.86 -19.25
N GLY A 148 -19.16 13.66 -19.31
CA GLY A 148 -19.13 15.06 -19.74
C GLY A 148 -18.79 16.06 -18.64
N MET A 149 -18.63 15.63 -17.40
CA MET A 149 -18.45 16.48 -16.23
C MET A 149 -16.97 16.65 -15.86
N TYR A 150 -16.65 17.69 -15.09
CA TYR A 150 -15.33 17.98 -14.57
C TYR A 150 -15.15 17.45 -13.15
N PRO A 151 -13.91 17.20 -12.69
CA PRO A 151 -13.65 16.68 -11.33
C PRO A 151 -14.30 17.48 -10.20
N HIS A 152 -14.36 18.80 -10.30
CA HIS A 152 -14.94 19.66 -9.27
C HIS A 152 -16.45 19.49 -9.07
N GLU A 153 -17.14 18.90 -10.07
CA GLU A 153 -18.57 18.59 -10.00
C GLU A 153 -18.88 17.26 -9.26
N PHE A 154 -17.84 16.56 -8.78
CA PHE A 154 -17.94 15.26 -8.10
C PHE A 154 -17.67 15.40 -6.60
N SER A 155 -18.38 14.63 -5.78
CA SER A 155 -18.05 14.45 -4.36
C SER A 155 -16.71 13.72 -4.19
N GLY A 156 -16.13 13.75 -2.99
CA GLY A 156 -14.88 13.04 -2.68
C GLY A 156 -14.94 11.55 -3.03
N GLY A 157 -15.98 10.86 -2.57
CA GLY A 157 -16.20 9.44 -2.88
C GLY A 157 -16.42 9.15 -4.36
N MET A 158 -17.04 10.07 -5.11
CA MET A 158 -17.18 9.93 -6.57
C MET A 158 -15.84 10.11 -7.27
N ARG A 159 -15.01 11.08 -6.87
CA ARG A 159 -13.64 11.23 -7.42
C ARG A 159 -12.80 10.00 -7.15
N GLN A 160 -12.93 9.42 -5.95
CA GLN A 160 -12.24 8.17 -5.61
C GLN A 160 -12.67 7.01 -6.52
N ARG A 161 -13.98 6.87 -6.81
CA ARG A 161 -14.47 5.88 -7.77
C ARG A 161 -13.92 6.11 -9.18
N VAL A 162 -13.80 7.37 -9.63
CA VAL A 162 -13.15 7.70 -10.92
C VAL A 162 -11.69 7.27 -10.94
N MET A 163 -10.94 7.52 -9.86
CA MET A 163 -9.54 7.08 -9.76
C MET A 163 -9.40 5.55 -9.79
N ILE A 164 -10.28 4.85 -9.08
CA ILE A 164 -10.32 3.38 -9.12
C ILE A 164 -10.65 2.91 -10.55
N ALA A 165 -11.65 3.51 -11.19
CA ALA A 165 -11.98 3.22 -12.59
C ALA A 165 -10.77 3.42 -13.50
N MET A 166 -10.10 4.58 -13.40
CA MET A 166 -8.92 4.91 -14.20
C MET A 166 -7.79 3.89 -14.00
N ALA A 167 -7.52 3.48 -12.76
CA ALA A 167 -6.49 2.49 -12.44
C ALA A 167 -6.81 1.10 -12.98
N LEU A 168 -8.10 0.74 -13.11
CA LEU A 168 -8.55 -0.58 -13.54
C LEU A 168 -8.92 -0.69 -15.03
N LEU A 169 -8.97 0.43 -15.76
CA LEU A 169 -9.37 0.47 -17.18
C LEU A 169 -8.59 -0.51 -18.05
N CYS A 170 -7.30 -0.65 -17.82
CA CYS A 170 -6.45 -1.57 -18.57
C CYS A 170 -6.47 -3.02 -18.02
N ARG A 171 -7.23 -3.28 -16.95
CA ARG A 171 -7.29 -4.58 -16.23
C ARG A 171 -5.90 -5.05 -15.81
N PRO A 172 -5.20 -4.30 -14.96
CA PRO A 172 -3.85 -4.62 -14.54
C PRO A 172 -3.82 -5.92 -13.71
N LYS A 173 -2.70 -6.63 -13.75
CA LYS A 173 -2.47 -7.83 -12.92
C LYS A 173 -2.16 -7.46 -11.45
N LEU A 174 -1.57 -6.27 -11.24
CA LEU A 174 -1.24 -5.72 -9.93
C LEU A 174 -1.79 -4.30 -9.79
N LEU A 175 -2.55 -4.06 -8.74
CA LEU A 175 -2.99 -2.73 -8.30
C LEU A 175 -2.27 -2.38 -7.00
N ILE A 176 -1.59 -1.25 -6.97
CA ILE A 176 -1.03 -0.67 -5.74
C ILE A 176 -1.97 0.45 -5.31
N ALA A 177 -2.58 0.31 -4.14
CA ALA A 177 -3.50 1.30 -3.58
C ALA A 177 -2.83 1.98 -2.37
N ASP A 178 -2.36 3.21 -2.55
CA ASP A 178 -1.70 3.99 -1.51
C ASP A 178 -2.72 4.88 -0.80
N GLU A 179 -3.12 4.48 0.40
CA GLU A 179 -4.13 5.12 1.23
C GLU A 179 -5.43 5.49 0.48
N PRO A 180 -6.09 4.52 -0.18
CA PRO A 180 -7.17 4.79 -1.13
C PRO A 180 -8.44 5.33 -0.50
N THR A 181 -8.52 5.45 0.81
CA THR A 181 -9.70 5.91 1.57
C THR A 181 -9.40 7.10 2.48
N THR A 182 -8.19 7.62 2.47
CA THR A 182 -7.83 8.81 3.25
C THR A 182 -8.70 10.00 2.85
N ALA A 183 -9.16 10.77 3.84
CA ALA A 183 -10.08 11.90 3.70
C ALA A 183 -11.53 11.55 3.26
N LEU A 184 -11.93 10.29 3.36
CA LEU A 184 -13.32 9.86 3.17
C LEU A 184 -13.98 9.58 4.53
N ASP A 185 -15.30 9.80 4.60
CA ASP A 185 -16.06 9.35 5.76
C ASP A 185 -16.12 7.82 5.85
N VAL A 186 -16.35 7.29 7.06
CA VAL A 186 -16.30 5.84 7.36
C VAL A 186 -17.25 5.03 6.47
N THR A 187 -18.42 5.58 6.14
CA THR A 187 -19.40 4.90 5.30
C THR A 187 -18.93 4.77 3.87
N VAL A 188 -18.39 5.85 3.30
CA VAL A 188 -17.83 5.86 1.94
C VAL A 188 -16.58 4.99 1.89
N GLN A 189 -15.74 5.02 2.92
CA GLN A 189 -14.58 4.14 3.05
C GLN A 189 -14.99 2.66 2.95
N ALA A 190 -15.97 2.21 3.74
CA ALA A 190 -16.47 0.83 3.70
C ALA A 190 -17.01 0.44 2.30
N GLN A 191 -17.71 1.36 1.62
CA GLN A 191 -18.19 1.16 0.25
C GLN A 191 -17.06 1.00 -0.76
N ILE A 192 -16.01 1.82 -0.67
CA ILE A 192 -14.83 1.75 -1.53
C ILE A 192 -14.07 0.43 -1.32
N MET A 193 -13.95 0.00 -0.06
CA MET A 193 -13.25 -1.25 0.25
C MET A 193 -14.03 -2.48 -0.27
N THR A 194 -15.35 -2.49 -0.11
CA THR A 194 -16.21 -3.52 -0.70
C THR A 194 -16.07 -3.56 -2.22
N LEU A 195 -16.10 -2.39 -2.86
CA LEU A 195 -15.92 -2.25 -4.30
C LEU A 195 -14.57 -2.81 -4.77
N LEU A 196 -13.46 -2.45 -4.10
CA LEU A 196 -12.13 -2.96 -4.45
C LEU A 196 -12.06 -4.49 -4.33
N ASN A 197 -12.70 -5.07 -3.30
CA ASN A 197 -12.74 -6.52 -3.13
C ASN A 197 -13.58 -7.23 -4.22
N GLU A 198 -14.70 -6.64 -4.64
CA GLU A 198 -15.51 -7.13 -5.76
C GLU A 198 -14.68 -7.12 -7.07
N LEU A 199 -14.05 -5.98 -7.38
CA LEU A 199 -13.26 -5.79 -8.59
C LEU A 199 -11.98 -6.66 -8.61
N LYS A 200 -11.34 -6.86 -7.45
CA LYS A 200 -10.23 -7.82 -7.29
C LYS A 200 -10.64 -9.22 -7.79
N ARG A 201 -11.82 -9.68 -7.37
CA ARG A 201 -12.33 -11.01 -7.75
C ARG A 201 -12.74 -11.07 -9.23
N GLU A 202 -13.43 -10.03 -9.71
CA GLU A 202 -13.91 -9.96 -11.09
C GLU A 202 -12.76 -9.95 -12.11
N PHE A 203 -11.70 -9.17 -11.82
CA PHE A 203 -10.56 -8.99 -12.73
C PHE A 203 -9.36 -9.89 -12.40
N ASN A 204 -9.43 -10.67 -11.31
CA ASN A 204 -8.32 -11.48 -10.80
C ASN A 204 -7.03 -10.65 -10.60
N THR A 205 -7.17 -9.41 -10.12
CA THR A 205 -6.08 -8.47 -9.89
C THR A 205 -5.50 -8.70 -8.50
N ALA A 206 -4.18 -8.82 -8.38
CA ALA A 206 -3.50 -8.78 -7.08
C ALA A 206 -3.47 -7.34 -6.55
N ILE A 207 -3.55 -7.16 -5.23
CA ILE A 207 -3.56 -5.82 -4.62
C ILE A 207 -2.46 -5.69 -3.58
N ILE A 208 -1.67 -4.62 -3.66
CA ILE A 208 -0.90 -4.10 -2.53
C ILE A 208 -1.68 -2.93 -1.94
N MET A 209 -2.16 -3.11 -0.71
CA MET A 209 -2.92 -2.11 0.03
C MET A 209 -2.02 -1.42 1.05
N ILE A 210 -1.73 -0.16 0.84
CA ILE A 210 -0.98 0.66 1.81
C ILE A 210 -1.98 1.50 2.59
N THR A 211 -1.96 1.36 3.91
CA THR A 211 -2.83 2.16 4.79
C THR A 211 -2.30 2.20 6.21
N HIS A 212 -2.73 3.19 6.97
CA HIS A 212 -2.57 3.23 8.43
C HIS A 212 -3.82 2.71 9.16
N ASP A 213 -4.91 2.45 8.43
CA ASP A 213 -6.16 1.91 8.97
C ASP A 213 -6.12 0.37 8.96
N LEU A 214 -5.92 -0.19 10.15
CA LEU A 214 -5.83 -1.63 10.35
C LEU A 214 -7.19 -2.33 10.16
N GLY A 215 -8.30 -1.65 10.45
CA GLY A 215 -9.64 -2.20 10.22
C GLY A 215 -9.91 -2.50 8.73
N VAL A 216 -9.40 -1.64 7.86
CA VAL A 216 -9.45 -1.84 6.40
C VAL A 216 -8.70 -3.12 6.01
N VAL A 217 -7.49 -3.29 6.53
CA VAL A 217 -6.62 -4.43 6.19
C VAL A 217 -7.21 -5.77 6.66
N ALA A 218 -7.78 -5.79 7.87
CA ALA A 218 -8.41 -6.99 8.43
C ALA A 218 -9.50 -7.59 7.52
N GLY A 219 -10.26 -6.71 6.82
CA GLY A 219 -11.39 -7.13 5.99
C GLY A 219 -11.04 -7.60 4.56
N ILE A 220 -9.83 -7.30 4.05
CA ILE A 220 -9.51 -7.44 2.62
C ILE A 220 -8.21 -8.19 2.36
N CYS A 221 -7.22 -8.05 3.25
CA CYS A 221 -5.88 -8.57 2.98
C CYS A 221 -5.73 -10.03 3.37
N ASP A 222 -5.10 -10.81 2.48
CA ASP A 222 -4.74 -12.20 2.76
C ASP A 222 -3.50 -12.24 3.66
N GLN A 223 -2.56 -11.32 3.41
CA GLN A 223 -1.30 -11.18 4.15
C GLN A 223 -1.09 -9.74 4.58
N VAL A 224 -0.36 -9.55 5.67
CA VAL A 224 -0.07 -8.24 6.25
C VAL A 224 1.41 -8.13 6.56
N MET A 225 1.99 -7.00 6.17
CA MET A 225 3.34 -6.58 6.52
C MET A 225 3.27 -5.35 7.40
N VAL A 226 3.79 -5.44 8.61
CA VAL A 226 3.88 -4.33 9.55
C VAL A 226 5.25 -3.67 9.39
N MET A 227 5.26 -2.40 8.95
CA MET A 227 6.49 -1.65 8.70
C MET A 227 6.74 -0.59 9.78
N TYR A 228 8.00 -0.49 10.21
CA TYR A 228 8.48 0.58 11.10
C TYR A 228 9.88 1.02 10.69
N ALA A 229 10.09 2.32 10.55
CA ALA A 229 11.40 2.89 10.19
C ALA A 229 12.08 2.21 8.97
N GLY A 230 11.31 1.94 7.94
CA GLY A 230 11.77 1.33 6.69
C GLY A 230 11.94 -0.18 6.73
N ARG A 231 11.67 -0.85 7.83
CA ARG A 231 11.86 -2.30 8.01
C ARG A 231 10.55 -3.03 8.25
N THR A 232 10.50 -4.29 7.85
CA THR A 232 9.43 -5.21 8.27
C THR A 232 9.65 -5.59 9.73
N MET A 233 8.70 -5.28 10.60
CA MET A 233 8.70 -5.72 12.00
C MET A 233 8.03 -7.07 12.15
N GLU A 234 6.93 -7.27 11.44
CA GLU A 234 6.18 -8.52 11.43
C GLU A 234 5.52 -8.73 10.07
N TYR A 235 5.39 -9.98 9.66
CA TYR A 235 4.73 -10.40 8.42
C TYR A 235 3.97 -11.71 8.70
N GLY A 236 2.75 -11.81 8.20
CA GLY A 236 1.92 -13.01 8.37
C GLY A 236 0.57 -12.88 7.69
N THR A 237 -0.32 -13.85 7.90
CA THR A 237 -1.72 -13.72 7.49
C THR A 237 -2.41 -12.61 8.27
N ALA A 238 -3.49 -12.05 7.72
CA ALA A 238 -4.29 -11.06 8.45
C ALA A 238 -4.72 -11.61 9.82
N GLU A 239 -5.17 -12.86 9.89
CA GLU A 239 -5.56 -13.51 11.14
C GLU A 239 -4.42 -13.55 12.17
N GLN A 240 -3.19 -13.92 11.74
CA GLN A 240 -2.02 -13.95 12.63
C GLN A 240 -1.69 -12.57 13.18
N ILE A 241 -1.67 -11.54 12.31
CA ILE A 241 -1.29 -10.18 12.72
C ILE A 241 -2.36 -9.54 13.62
N PHE A 242 -3.65 -9.80 13.39
CA PHE A 242 -4.72 -9.18 14.16
C PHE A 242 -5.01 -9.90 15.49
N TYR A 243 -4.95 -11.22 15.52
CA TYR A 243 -5.32 -11.99 16.70
C TYR A 243 -4.14 -12.59 17.46
N HIS A 244 -2.99 -12.74 16.81
CA HIS A 244 -1.79 -13.36 17.37
C HIS A 244 -0.52 -12.58 17.02
N PRO A 245 -0.48 -11.23 17.24
CA PRO A 245 0.70 -10.43 16.95
C PRO A 245 1.87 -10.89 17.85
N THR A 246 3.07 -10.94 17.27
CA THR A 246 4.27 -11.45 17.93
C THR A 246 5.39 -10.42 18.06
N HIS A 247 5.15 -9.19 17.63
CA HIS A 247 6.07 -8.07 17.78
C HIS A 247 5.44 -6.96 18.64
N PRO A 248 6.15 -6.38 19.62
CA PRO A 248 5.60 -5.34 20.51
C PRO A 248 5.02 -4.13 19.78
N TYR A 249 5.56 -3.77 18.63
CA TYR A 249 5.01 -2.70 17.79
C TYR A 249 3.65 -3.08 17.18
N SER A 250 3.52 -4.31 16.68
CA SER A 250 2.24 -4.82 16.15
C SER A 250 1.18 -4.86 17.24
N ILE A 251 1.53 -5.34 18.44
CA ILE A 251 0.64 -5.33 19.61
C ILE A 251 0.16 -3.92 19.91
N GLY A 252 1.08 -2.96 20.01
CA GLY A 252 0.72 -1.57 20.27
C GLY A 252 -0.14 -0.94 19.17
N LEU A 253 0.02 -1.34 17.90
CA LEU A 253 -0.86 -0.92 16.82
C LEU A 253 -2.27 -1.52 16.96
N MET A 254 -2.39 -2.79 17.36
CA MET A 254 -3.69 -3.44 17.58
C MET A 254 -4.43 -2.84 18.78
N ASP A 255 -3.71 -2.54 19.87
CA ASP A 255 -4.26 -1.92 21.08
C ASP A 255 -4.74 -0.48 20.83
N ALA A 256 -4.19 0.19 19.81
CA ALA A 256 -4.62 1.54 19.41
C ALA A 256 -5.91 1.54 18.56
N ILE A 257 -6.45 0.37 18.15
CA ILE A 257 -7.71 0.28 17.42
C ILE A 257 -8.88 0.47 18.39
N PRO A 258 -9.80 1.43 18.15
CA PRO A 258 -10.98 1.58 18.97
C PRO A 258 -11.84 0.30 18.96
N ARG A 259 -12.09 -0.28 20.13
CA ARG A 259 -13.01 -1.43 20.29
C ARG A 259 -14.43 -0.93 20.48
N LEU A 260 -15.39 -1.48 19.73
CA LEU A 260 -16.79 -1.10 19.82
C LEU A 260 -17.46 -1.53 21.14
N ASP A 261 -16.86 -2.50 21.82
CA ASP A 261 -17.39 -3.16 23.04
C ASP A 261 -16.67 -2.68 24.32
N GLY A 262 -15.68 -1.81 24.22
CA GLY A 262 -14.87 -1.35 25.34
C GLY A 262 -15.48 -0.12 26.03
N ASN A 263 -15.66 -0.21 27.36
CA ASN A 263 -15.98 0.94 28.23
C ASN A 263 -14.74 1.83 28.52
N GLU A 264 -13.66 1.66 27.79
CA GLU A 264 -12.43 2.40 28.05
C GLU A 264 -12.46 3.76 27.39
N GLU A 265 -12.51 4.81 28.20
CA GLU A 265 -12.48 6.22 27.78
C GLU A 265 -11.13 6.66 27.19
N HIS A 266 -10.09 5.81 27.19
CA HIS A 266 -8.75 6.13 26.72
C HIS A 266 -8.26 5.18 25.64
N LEU A 267 -7.99 5.73 24.45
CA LEU A 267 -7.25 5.02 23.41
C LEU A 267 -5.81 4.77 23.90
N ILE A 268 -5.38 3.51 23.88
CA ILE A 268 -4.01 3.13 24.16
C ILE A 268 -3.17 3.55 22.96
N THR A 269 -2.24 4.48 23.15
CA THR A 269 -1.33 4.93 22.10
C THR A 269 0.07 4.40 22.33
N ILE A 270 0.81 4.14 21.25
CA ILE A 270 2.23 3.79 21.35
C ILE A 270 2.99 5.02 21.85
N PRO A 271 3.66 4.98 23.03
CA PRO A 271 4.33 6.14 23.60
C PRO A 271 5.48 6.64 22.74
N GLY A 272 5.76 7.94 22.79
CA GLY A 272 6.86 8.58 22.08
C GLY A 272 6.59 8.81 20.59
N ASN A 273 7.58 9.37 19.89
CA ASN A 273 7.49 9.69 18.46
C ASN A 273 8.22 8.64 17.61
N PRO A 274 7.82 8.44 16.35
CA PRO A 274 8.59 7.69 15.38
C PRO A 274 10.01 8.23 15.26
N PRO A 275 11.04 7.37 15.03
CA PRO A 275 12.42 7.81 15.00
C PRO A 275 12.70 8.67 13.77
N ASN A 276 13.68 9.58 13.91
CA ASN A 276 14.25 10.27 12.77
C ASN A 276 15.08 9.27 11.94
N LEU A 277 14.73 9.10 10.66
CA LEU A 277 15.40 8.15 9.77
C LEU A 277 16.87 8.52 9.47
N LEU A 278 17.28 9.77 9.72
CA LEU A 278 18.72 10.16 9.67
C LEU A 278 19.51 9.61 10.84
N HIS A 279 18.86 9.40 12.00
CA HIS A 279 19.50 9.04 13.27
C HIS A 279 18.82 7.83 13.90
N LEU A 280 18.73 6.73 13.14
CA LEU A 280 18.19 5.48 13.66
C LEU A 280 19.11 4.89 14.75
N PRO A 281 18.54 4.24 15.78
CA PRO A 281 19.32 3.47 16.75
C PRO A 281 20.08 2.35 16.02
N LYS A 282 21.25 1.97 16.56
CA LYS A 282 22.10 0.93 15.95
C LYS A 282 21.44 -0.45 15.88
N GLY A 283 20.53 -0.72 16.82
CA GLY A 283 19.83 -1.99 16.93
C GLY A 283 18.42 -2.02 16.36
N CYS A 284 17.49 -2.51 17.14
CA CYS A 284 16.07 -2.50 16.80
C CYS A 284 15.56 -1.05 16.73
N PRO A 285 14.98 -0.59 15.61
CA PRO A 285 14.54 0.80 15.48
C PRO A 285 13.38 1.13 16.42
N PHE A 286 12.63 0.15 16.89
CA PHE A 286 11.53 0.33 17.84
C PHE A 286 11.99 0.32 19.30
N SER A 287 13.24 -0.09 19.61
CA SER A 287 13.73 -0.23 21.00
C SER A 287 13.53 1.01 21.89
N PRO A 288 13.65 2.28 21.41
CA PRO A 288 13.41 3.45 22.25
C PRO A 288 11.96 3.62 22.73
N ARG A 289 10.99 2.97 22.05
CA ARG A 289 9.56 3.04 22.38
C ARG A 289 9.04 1.71 22.93
N CYS A 290 9.88 0.67 22.94
CA CYS A 290 9.50 -0.66 23.34
C CYS A 290 9.58 -0.82 24.86
N GLN A 291 8.45 -1.06 25.52
CA GLN A 291 8.42 -1.32 26.97
C GLN A 291 9.15 -2.61 27.39
N PHE A 292 9.40 -3.50 26.44
CA PHE A 292 10.10 -4.78 26.65
C PHE A 292 11.56 -4.73 26.17
N ALA A 293 12.13 -3.54 25.89
CA ALA A 293 13.48 -3.43 25.39
C ALA A 293 14.53 -4.00 26.37
N THR A 294 15.49 -4.77 25.83
CA THR A 294 16.62 -5.33 26.57
C THR A 294 17.93 -4.90 25.91
N GLU A 295 19.08 -5.21 26.54
CA GLU A 295 20.39 -4.96 25.95
C GLU A 295 20.58 -5.64 24.60
N GLN A 296 19.97 -6.79 24.37
CA GLN A 296 20.01 -7.52 23.11
C GLN A 296 19.43 -6.68 21.96
N CYS A 297 18.48 -5.80 22.25
CA CYS A 297 17.86 -4.89 21.25
C CYS A 297 18.84 -3.81 20.72
N GLN A 298 20.01 -3.65 21.31
CA GLN A 298 21.09 -2.81 20.75
C GLN A 298 21.71 -3.42 19.49
N THR A 299 21.49 -4.72 19.24
CA THR A 299 21.80 -5.38 18.00
C THR A 299 20.54 -5.50 17.17
N ALA A 300 20.60 -5.17 15.87
CA ALA A 300 19.44 -5.27 14.99
C ALA A 300 19.01 -6.73 14.83
N PRO A 301 17.76 -7.08 15.17
CA PRO A 301 17.23 -8.41 14.90
C PRO A 301 17.12 -8.60 13.38
N LYS A 302 17.06 -9.86 12.96
CA LYS A 302 16.74 -10.24 11.58
C LYS A 302 15.31 -10.74 11.52
N LEU A 303 14.67 -10.51 10.36
CA LEU A 303 13.36 -11.10 10.09
C LEU A 303 13.51 -12.62 10.02
N THR A 304 12.92 -13.32 10.97
CA THR A 304 13.01 -14.80 11.11
C THR A 304 11.64 -15.43 11.19
N ALA A 305 11.53 -16.67 10.72
CA ALA A 305 10.32 -17.46 10.88
C ALA A 305 10.02 -17.67 12.37
N PHE A 306 8.76 -17.46 12.74
CA PHE A 306 8.26 -17.68 14.10
C PHE A 306 7.28 -18.86 14.15
N ASN A 307 6.23 -18.79 13.34
CA ASN A 307 5.26 -19.85 13.10
C ASN A 307 5.15 -20.11 11.58
N GLU A 308 4.33 -21.08 11.19
CA GLU A 308 4.08 -21.35 9.79
C GLU A 308 3.53 -20.10 9.07
N GLY A 309 4.32 -19.58 8.13
CA GLY A 309 3.99 -18.38 7.36
C GLY A 309 4.12 -17.05 8.11
N GLN A 310 4.42 -17.04 9.40
CA GLN A 310 4.62 -15.82 10.19
C GLN A 310 6.11 -15.54 10.41
N LEU A 311 6.54 -14.31 10.09
CA LEU A 311 7.90 -13.83 10.28
C LEU A 311 7.88 -12.65 11.25
N ARG A 312 8.92 -12.54 12.09
CA ARG A 312 9.09 -11.40 12.99
C ARG A 312 10.52 -10.92 13.08
N ASN A 313 10.68 -9.65 13.41
CA ASN A 313 11.96 -8.98 13.57
C ASN A 313 12.14 -8.56 15.04
N CYS A 314 12.19 -9.54 15.96
CA CYS A 314 12.29 -9.32 17.40
C CYS A 314 13.11 -10.41 18.08
N TRP A 315 13.91 -10.04 19.10
CA TRP A 315 14.71 -10.97 19.91
C TRP A 315 13.93 -11.62 21.04
N LEU A 316 12.84 -11.00 21.49
CA LEU A 316 12.16 -11.40 22.72
C LEU A 316 11.26 -12.61 22.50
N PRO A 317 11.19 -13.57 23.45
CA PRO A 317 10.21 -14.63 23.41
C PRO A 317 8.79 -14.09 23.59
N VAL A 318 7.80 -14.71 22.93
CA VAL A 318 6.42 -14.19 22.86
C VAL A 318 5.70 -14.26 24.20
N GLU A 319 6.07 -15.22 25.04
CA GLU A 319 5.49 -15.38 26.38
C GLU A 319 5.66 -14.14 27.28
N LYS A 320 6.57 -13.25 26.92
CA LYS A 320 6.74 -11.96 27.62
C LYS A 320 5.74 -10.89 27.25
N PHE A 321 4.93 -11.10 26.20
CA PHE A 321 3.96 -10.13 25.69
C PHE A 321 2.50 -10.52 25.97
N THR A 322 2.24 -11.78 26.33
CA THR A 322 0.94 -12.21 26.80
C THR A 322 0.69 -11.57 28.17
N LEU A 323 -0.18 -10.58 28.18
CA LEU A 323 -0.77 -9.98 29.37
C LEU A 323 -1.86 -10.90 29.93
#